data_acbc4cfea6d78ed0d3a797ae1f5138a9
#
_entry.id   acbc4cfea6d78ed0d3a797ae1f5138a9
#
_cell.length_a   1.000
_cell.length_b   1.000
_cell.length_c   1.000
_cell.angle_alpha   90.00
_cell.angle_beta   90.00
_cell.angle_gamma   90.00
#
_symmetry.space_group_name_H-M   'P 1'
#
loop_
_entity.id
_entity.type
_entity.pdbx_description
1 polymer ?
#
loop_
_entity_poly.entity_id
_entity_poly.type
_entity_poly.pdbx_seq_one_letter_code
_entity_poly.pdbx_strand_id
1 'polypeptide(L)'
;AEPTFFQAGLYGASFFASVLVLNRLAASLIKQEELAQQRGLDLQMQEAINRLVIADMGDGILVISGNGAVLTANPAAESMLGMRISHTEPYALLMEIPTLTPIAEAFFAWSGKVNQHALEQTDATAYVVIKPGDSGVVQPSRRELTAHLKLRFANVKAANKAESRAVIFLQDVSEIDNQAQQLKLASMGRLTASIAHEVRNPLS
;
A
#
# COMPACT_ATOMS: atom_id res chain seq x y z
N ALA A 1 -29.56 -40.02 65.20
CA ALA A 1 -30.19 -38.80 64.65
C ALA A 1 -29.20 -37.73 64.23
N GLU A 2 -27.87 -37.89 64.47
CA GLU A 2 -26.85 -36.89 64.18
C GLU A 2 -26.29 -36.84 62.72
N PRO A 3 -26.30 -37.91 61.91
CA PRO A 3 -25.74 -37.86 60.57
C PRO A 3 -26.50 -36.97 59.57
N THR A 4 -27.77 -36.71 59.82
CA THR A 4 -28.62 -35.93 58.92
C THR A 4 -28.29 -34.44 58.92
N PHE A 5 -27.93 -33.86 60.05
CA PHE A 5 -27.53 -32.44 60.13
C PHE A 5 -26.18 -32.17 59.43
N PHE A 6 -25.25 -33.13 59.61
CA PHE A 6 -23.95 -33.03 58.94
C PHE A 6 -24.06 -33.13 57.42
N GLN A 7 -24.89 -34.08 56.94
CA GLN A 7 -25.19 -34.21 55.50
C GLN A 7 -25.85 -32.96 54.92
N ALA A 8 -26.84 -32.41 55.61
CA ALA A 8 -27.50 -31.15 55.19
C ALA A 8 -26.53 -29.97 55.13
N GLY A 9 -25.60 -29.87 56.07
CA GLY A 9 -24.55 -28.84 56.06
C GLY A 9 -23.60 -29.03 54.91
N LEU A 10 -23.21 -30.26 54.59
CA LEU A 10 -22.32 -30.55 53.45
C LEU A 10 -22.94 -30.22 52.11
N TYR A 11 -24.24 -30.54 51.93
CA TYR A 11 -24.97 -30.18 50.72
C TYR A 11 -25.17 -28.68 50.57
N GLY A 12 -25.46 -27.96 51.70
CA GLY A 12 -25.54 -26.51 51.68
C GLY A 12 -24.24 -25.84 51.34
N ALA A 13 -23.13 -26.32 51.87
CA ALA A 13 -21.77 -25.81 51.56
C ALA A 13 -21.39 -26.06 50.08
N SER A 14 -21.69 -27.25 49.57
CA SER A 14 -21.41 -27.58 48.17
C SER A 14 -22.23 -26.73 47.20
N PHE A 15 -23.51 -26.52 47.51
CA PHE A 15 -24.37 -25.66 46.71
C PHE A 15 -23.87 -24.20 46.72
N PHE A 16 -23.53 -23.68 47.90
CA PHE A 16 -23.00 -22.33 48.01
C PHE A 16 -21.65 -22.15 47.25
N ALA A 17 -20.75 -23.12 47.37
CA ALA A 17 -19.51 -23.13 46.60
C ALA A 17 -19.77 -23.14 45.08
N SER A 18 -20.73 -23.96 44.62
CA SER A 18 -21.12 -24.01 43.20
C SER A 18 -21.66 -22.67 42.68
N VAL A 19 -22.50 -22.00 43.47
CA VAL A 19 -23.05 -20.68 43.14
C VAL A 19 -21.93 -19.65 43.05
N LEU A 20 -20.98 -19.66 44.00
CA LEU A 20 -19.83 -18.74 43.94
C LEU A 20 -18.95 -18.97 42.69
N VAL A 21 -18.68 -20.22 42.36
CA VAL A 21 -17.90 -20.55 41.15
C VAL A 21 -18.63 -20.10 39.89
N LEU A 22 -19.93 -20.39 39.78
CA LEU A 22 -20.74 -19.94 38.64
C LEU A 22 -20.79 -18.41 38.51
N ASN A 23 -20.93 -17.70 39.61
CA ASN A 23 -20.94 -16.24 39.61
C ASN A 23 -19.60 -15.66 39.17
N ARG A 24 -18.47 -16.28 39.63
CA ARG A 24 -17.13 -15.89 39.17
C ARG A 24 -16.91 -16.15 37.70
N LEU A 25 -17.36 -17.30 37.20
CA LEU A 25 -17.29 -17.65 35.77
C LEU A 25 -18.12 -16.70 34.92
N ALA A 26 -19.36 -16.41 35.32
CA ALA A 26 -20.23 -15.46 34.63
C ALA A 26 -19.60 -14.06 34.55
N ALA A 27 -19.08 -13.55 35.66
CA ALA A 27 -18.39 -12.26 35.69
C ALA A 27 -17.13 -12.24 34.80
N SER A 28 -16.39 -13.34 34.76
CA SER A 28 -15.21 -13.48 33.89
C SER A 28 -15.60 -13.49 32.40
N LEU A 29 -16.65 -14.19 32.03
CA LEU A 29 -17.17 -14.23 30.65
C LEU A 29 -17.62 -12.85 30.17
N ILE A 30 -18.41 -12.15 30.98
CA ILE A 30 -18.87 -10.78 30.66
C ILE A 30 -17.66 -9.86 30.42
N LYS A 31 -16.68 -9.91 31.31
CA LYS A 31 -15.46 -9.09 31.15
C LYS A 31 -14.65 -9.45 29.90
N GLN A 32 -14.58 -10.73 29.54
CA GLN A 32 -13.89 -11.15 28.31
C GLN A 32 -14.63 -10.68 27.06
N GLU A 33 -15.96 -10.72 27.08
CA GLU A 33 -16.81 -10.24 25.98
C GLU A 33 -16.65 -8.72 25.78
N GLU A 34 -16.68 -7.92 26.86
CA GLU A 34 -16.41 -6.49 26.80
C GLU A 34 -15.02 -6.18 26.22
N LEU A 35 -13.99 -6.89 26.66
CA LEU A 35 -12.63 -6.73 26.15
C LEU A 35 -12.53 -7.13 24.68
N ALA A 36 -13.23 -8.18 24.26
CA ALA A 36 -13.25 -8.61 22.85
C ALA A 36 -13.94 -7.57 21.97
N GLN A 37 -15.05 -7.01 22.43
CA GLN A 37 -15.75 -5.93 21.71
C GLN A 37 -14.90 -4.67 21.61
N GLN A 38 -14.25 -4.24 22.69
CA GLN A 38 -13.35 -3.07 22.66
C GLN A 38 -12.20 -3.28 21.68
N ARG A 39 -11.53 -4.45 21.70
CA ARG A 39 -10.47 -4.77 20.75
C ARG A 39 -10.95 -4.79 19.31
N GLY A 40 -12.19 -5.28 19.08
CA GLY A 40 -12.80 -5.27 17.75
C GLY A 40 -13.01 -3.84 17.24
N LEU A 41 -13.50 -2.93 18.07
CA LEU A 41 -13.67 -1.51 17.74
C LEU A 41 -12.32 -0.82 17.50
N ASP A 42 -11.32 -1.08 18.33
CA ASP A 42 -9.98 -0.50 18.17
C ASP A 42 -9.32 -0.94 16.85
N LEU A 43 -9.45 -2.23 16.49
CA LEU A 43 -8.96 -2.73 15.21
C LEU A 43 -9.67 -2.09 14.02
N GLN A 44 -11.00 -1.98 14.07
CA GLN A 44 -11.78 -1.30 13.03
C GLN A 44 -11.38 0.16 12.87
N MET A 45 -11.16 0.86 13.99
CA MET A 45 -10.71 2.24 13.98
C MET A 45 -9.30 2.37 13.40
N GLN A 46 -8.36 1.49 13.76
CA GLN A 46 -7.02 1.46 13.18
C GLN A 46 -7.06 1.18 11.68
N GLU A 47 -7.87 0.23 11.22
CA GLU A 47 -8.06 -0.04 9.79
C GLU A 47 -8.64 1.17 9.06
N ALA A 48 -9.63 1.85 9.64
CA ALA A 48 -10.23 3.04 9.04
C ALA A 48 -9.21 4.18 8.93
N ILE A 49 -8.43 4.43 9.99
CA ILE A 49 -7.36 5.43 9.99
C ILE A 49 -6.29 5.08 8.95
N ASN A 50 -5.83 3.83 8.90
CA ASN A 50 -4.85 3.39 7.91
C ASN A 50 -5.36 3.58 6.48
N ARG A 51 -6.63 3.22 6.21
CA ARG A 51 -7.24 3.45 4.88
C ARG A 51 -7.34 4.94 4.55
N LEU A 52 -7.71 5.78 5.52
CA LEU A 52 -7.81 7.22 5.33
C LEU A 52 -6.43 7.83 5.04
N VAL A 53 -5.41 7.48 5.82
CA VAL A 53 -4.04 7.96 5.63
C VAL A 53 -3.51 7.53 4.25
N ILE A 54 -3.70 6.27 3.87
CA ILE A 54 -3.26 5.75 2.57
C ILE A 54 -4.03 6.41 1.41
N ALA A 55 -5.31 6.75 1.60
CA ALA A 55 -6.11 7.41 0.57
C ALA A 55 -5.78 8.90 0.41
N ASP A 56 -5.41 9.57 1.51
CA ASP A 56 -5.08 11.01 1.52
C ASP A 56 -3.61 11.28 1.14
N MET A 57 -2.75 10.28 1.25
CA MET A 57 -1.42 10.31 0.64
C MET A 57 -1.59 10.30 -0.87
N GLY A 58 -1.28 11.40 -1.56
CA GLY A 58 -1.37 11.48 -3.02
C GLY A 58 -0.51 10.45 -3.78
N ASP A 59 0.21 9.60 -3.06
CA ASP A 59 1.05 8.53 -3.60
C ASP A 59 0.22 7.26 -3.86
N GLY A 60 0.43 6.64 -5.02
CA GLY A 60 -0.11 5.33 -5.34
C GLY A 60 0.65 4.23 -4.60
N ILE A 61 -0.07 3.20 -4.14
CA ILE A 61 0.51 2.04 -3.47
C ILE A 61 0.04 0.77 -4.17
N LEU A 62 1.00 -0.06 -4.58
CA LEU A 62 0.76 -1.41 -5.08
C LEU A 62 1.42 -2.42 -4.15
N VAL A 63 0.70 -3.45 -3.75
CA VAL A 63 1.25 -4.60 -3.04
C VAL A 63 1.34 -5.76 -4.01
N ILE A 64 2.53 -6.33 -4.12
CA ILE A 64 2.88 -7.34 -5.12
C ILE A 64 3.47 -8.55 -4.42
N SER A 65 3.12 -9.74 -4.89
CA SER A 65 3.78 -10.97 -4.45
C SER A 65 5.14 -11.16 -5.15
N GLY A 66 5.98 -12.04 -4.62
CA GLY A 66 7.31 -12.30 -5.17
C GLY A 66 7.32 -12.78 -6.63
N ASN A 67 6.22 -13.33 -7.13
CA ASN A 67 6.05 -13.74 -8.53
C ASN A 67 5.52 -12.62 -9.45
N GLY A 68 5.29 -11.42 -8.92
CA GLY A 68 4.77 -10.29 -9.70
C GLY A 68 3.24 -10.21 -9.80
N ALA A 69 2.50 -11.00 -9.00
CA ALA A 69 1.04 -10.87 -8.95
C ALA A 69 0.65 -9.64 -8.11
N VAL A 70 -0.26 -8.83 -8.61
CA VAL A 70 -0.75 -7.63 -7.93
C VAL A 70 -1.84 -8.04 -6.94
N LEU A 71 -1.52 -7.98 -5.65
CA LEU A 71 -2.43 -8.39 -4.58
C LEU A 71 -3.44 -7.31 -4.23
N THR A 72 -3.01 -6.04 -4.22
CA THR A 72 -3.88 -4.91 -3.93
C THR A 72 -3.28 -3.61 -4.43
N ALA A 73 -4.15 -2.63 -4.71
CA ALA A 73 -3.79 -1.26 -5.05
C ALA A 73 -4.68 -0.30 -4.27
N ASN A 74 -4.14 0.88 -3.93
CA ASN A 74 -4.97 1.94 -3.39
C ASN A 74 -5.64 2.75 -4.52
N PRO A 75 -6.70 3.52 -4.25
CA PRO A 75 -7.38 4.31 -5.27
C PRO A 75 -6.48 5.31 -6.01
N ALA A 76 -5.44 5.84 -5.34
CA ALA A 76 -4.48 6.73 -5.96
C ALA A 76 -3.65 6.01 -7.04
N ALA A 77 -3.19 4.77 -6.76
CA ALA A 77 -2.49 3.94 -7.75
C ALA A 77 -3.39 3.63 -8.95
N GLU A 78 -4.64 3.23 -8.72
CA GLU A 78 -5.60 2.97 -9.80
C GLU A 78 -5.84 4.20 -10.68
N SER A 79 -5.94 5.39 -10.05
CA SER A 79 -6.08 6.65 -10.76
C SER A 79 -4.86 7.01 -11.58
N MET A 80 -3.63 6.81 -11.03
CA MET A 80 -2.38 7.09 -11.73
C MET A 80 -2.16 6.14 -12.91
N LEU A 81 -2.52 4.86 -12.72
CA LEU A 81 -2.40 3.83 -13.76
C LEU A 81 -3.53 3.88 -14.78
N GLY A 82 -4.61 4.59 -14.48
CA GLY A 82 -5.80 4.70 -15.34
C GLY A 82 -6.58 3.38 -15.45
N MET A 83 -6.45 2.47 -14.50
CA MET A 83 -7.08 1.16 -14.52
C MET A 83 -7.50 0.71 -13.13
N ARG A 84 -8.56 -0.10 -13.07
CA ARG A 84 -8.96 -0.78 -11.82
C ARG A 84 -8.24 -2.12 -11.70
N ILE A 85 -7.79 -2.42 -10.51
CA ILE A 85 -7.08 -3.66 -10.19
C ILE A 85 -8.03 -4.56 -9.41
N SER A 86 -8.24 -5.78 -9.92
CA SER A 86 -9.07 -6.77 -9.23
C SER A 86 -8.37 -7.25 -7.95
N HIS A 87 -9.09 -7.22 -6.84
CA HIS A 87 -8.63 -7.72 -5.56
C HIS A 87 -9.04 -9.18 -5.30
N THR A 88 -9.58 -9.86 -6.34
CA THR A 88 -10.08 -11.23 -6.24
C THR A 88 -9.21 -12.17 -7.07
N GLU A 89 -8.93 -13.35 -6.56
CA GLU A 89 -8.21 -14.37 -7.30
C GLU A 89 -8.98 -14.83 -8.56
N PRO A 90 -8.30 -15.12 -9.70
CA PRO A 90 -6.85 -15.09 -9.87
C PRO A 90 -6.31 -13.67 -10.02
N TYR A 91 -5.22 -13.38 -9.28
CA TYR A 91 -4.56 -12.07 -9.32
C TYR A 91 -3.86 -11.86 -10.66
N ALA A 92 -4.02 -10.67 -11.24
CA ALA A 92 -3.33 -10.32 -12.47
C ALA A 92 -1.82 -10.18 -12.25
N LEU A 93 -1.02 -10.73 -13.16
CA LEU A 93 0.42 -10.54 -13.16
C LEU A 93 0.78 -9.21 -13.81
N LEU A 94 1.76 -8.51 -13.23
CA LEU A 94 2.26 -7.24 -13.78
C LEU A 94 2.67 -7.35 -15.26
N MET A 95 3.26 -8.49 -15.64
CA MET A 95 3.72 -8.71 -17.02
C MET A 95 2.59 -9.01 -18.02
N GLU A 96 1.43 -9.44 -17.55
CA GLU A 96 0.28 -9.72 -18.40
C GLU A 96 -0.49 -8.44 -18.81
N ILE A 97 -0.22 -7.35 -18.12
CA ILE A 97 -0.87 -6.07 -18.38
C ILE A 97 0.12 -5.17 -19.15
N PRO A 98 -0.10 -4.91 -20.44
CA PRO A 98 0.85 -4.15 -21.27
C PRO A 98 1.19 -2.77 -20.70
N THR A 99 0.22 -2.08 -20.11
CA THR A 99 0.41 -0.77 -19.46
C THR A 99 1.36 -0.82 -18.26
N LEU A 100 1.44 -1.97 -17.58
CA LEU A 100 2.29 -2.16 -16.38
C LEU A 100 3.67 -2.75 -16.70
N THR A 101 3.95 -3.09 -17.95
CA THR A 101 5.26 -3.64 -18.36
C THR A 101 6.45 -2.84 -17.84
N PRO A 102 6.48 -1.48 -17.91
CA PRO A 102 7.61 -0.72 -17.38
C PRO A 102 7.77 -0.85 -15.86
N ILE A 103 6.66 -1.00 -15.13
CA ILE A 103 6.68 -1.25 -13.68
C ILE A 103 7.18 -2.67 -13.41
N ALA A 104 6.74 -3.66 -14.22
CA ALA A 104 7.17 -5.04 -14.08
C ALA A 104 8.68 -5.17 -14.28
N GLU A 105 9.23 -4.57 -15.35
CA GLU A 105 10.68 -4.57 -15.63
C GLU A 105 11.47 -3.95 -14.46
N ALA A 106 11.03 -2.79 -13.97
CA ALA A 106 11.67 -2.13 -12.84
C ALA A 106 11.60 -2.98 -11.56
N PHE A 107 10.47 -3.63 -11.29
CA PHE A 107 10.28 -4.53 -10.15
C PHE A 107 11.20 -5.75 -10.21
N PHE A 108 11.26 -6.44 -11.34
CA PHE A 108 12.12 -7.62 -11.49
C PHE A 108 13.61 -7.28 -11.47
N ALA A 109 13.99 -6.13 -12.02
CA ALA A 109 15.35 -5.62 -11.92
C ALA A 109 15.76 -5.33 -10.48
N TRP A 110 14.86 -4.75 -9.68
CA TRP A 110 15.08 -4.51 -8.26
C TRP A 110 15.10 -5.81 -7.45
N SER A 111 14.13 -6.70 -7.65
CA SER A 111 14.01 -7.99 -6.98
C SER A 111 15.23 -8.88 -7.21
N GLY A 112 15.78 -8.89 -8.42
CA GLY A 112 17.01 -9.61 -8.74
C GLY A 112 18.23 -9.09 -7.98
N LYS A 113 18.35 -7.78 -7.78
CA LYS A 113 19.42 -7.15 -6.98
C LYS A 113 19.30 -7.46 -5.48
N VAL A 114 18.08 -7.40 -4.93
CA VAL A 114 17.81 -7.72 -3.51
C VAL A 114 18.17 -9.17 -3.18
N ASN A 115 17.92 -10.10 -4.09
CA ASN A 115 18.29 -11.51 -3.90
C ASN A 115 19.80 -11.75 -3.93
N GLN A 116 20.58 -10.90 -4.60
CA GLN A 116 22.04 -11.01 -4.67
C GLN A 116 22.76 -10.32 -3.51
N HIS A 117 22.17 -9.27 -2.92
CA HIS A 117 22.77 -8.47 -1.84
C HIS A 117 21.84 -8.44 -0.63
N ALA A 118 21.80 -9.54 0.12
CA ALA A 118 20.87 -9.78 1.24
C ALA A 118 20.98 -8.82 2.46
N LEU A 119 21.81 -7.78 2.44
CA LEU A 119 22.14 -6.97 3.61
C LEU A 119 21.92 -5.45 3.47
N GLU A 120 21.64 -4.92 2.30
CA GLU A 120 21.36 -3.49 2.18
C GLU A 120 19.91 -3.26 1.74
N GLN A 121 19.14 -2.63 2.64
CA GLN A 121 17.86 -1.98 2.28
C GLN A 121 18.21 -0.85 1.31
N THR A 122 18.38 -1.19 0.05
CA THR A 122 18.59 -0.17 -0.96
C THR A 122 17.23 0.39 -1.32
N ASP A 123 16.97 1.63 -0.90
CA ASP A 123 15.87 2.46 -1.41
C ASP A 123 16.09 2.64 -2.92
N ALA A 124 15.73 1.63 -3.67
CA ALA A 124 15.85 1.68 -5.12
C ALA A 124 14.70 2.53 -5.66
N THR A 125 15.06 3.60 -6.30
CA THR A 125 14.15 4.48 -7.02
C THR A 125 14.27 4.20 -8.51
N ALA A 126 13.15 4.02 -9.20
CA ALA A 126 13.09 3.92 -10.64
C ALA A 126 12.12 4.98 -11.19
N TYR A 127 12.41 5.46 -12.40
CA TYR A 127 11.51 6.37 -13.12
C TYR A 127 10.96 5.62 -14.33
N VAL A 128 9.64 5.61 -14.47
CA VAL A 128 8.97 4.97 -15.58
C VAL A 128 7.97 5.92 -16.21
N VAL A 129 7.78 5.75 -17.52
CA VAL A 129 6.79 6.50 -18.29
C VAL A 129 5.70 5.52 -18.69
N ILE A 130 4.49 5.79 -18.22
CA ILE A 130 3.32 5.00 -18.57
C ILE A 130 2.51 5.77 -19.60
N LYS A 131 2.25 5.11 -20.72
CA LYS A 131 1.31 5.58 -21.74
C LYS A 131 -0.06 4.98 -21.43
N PRO A 132 -1.15 5.74 -21.45
CA PRO A 132 -2.47 5.17 -21.33
C PRO A 132 -2.64 4.11 -22.43
N GLY A 133 -2.84 2.87 -22.01
CA GLY A 133 -3.00 1.77 -22.94
C GLY A 133 -4.38 1.81 -23.58
N ASP A 134 -4.44 1.47 -24.84
CA ASP A 134 -5.67 1.19 -25.60
C ASP A 134 -6.28 -0.17 -25.16
N SER A 135 -6.33 -0.39 -23.86
CA SER A 135 -6.90 -1.60 -23.27
C SER A 135 -8.42 -1.43 -23.22
N GLY A 136 -9.11 -1.95 -24.20
CA GLY A 136 -10.57 -1.91 -24.39
C GLY A 136 -11.46 -2.42 -23.24
N VAL A 137 -10.98 -2.45 -22.01
CA VAL A 137 -11.69 -2.90 -20.79
C VAL A 137 -11.76 -1.80 -19.73
N VAL A 138 -11.15 -0.65 -19.94
CA VAL A 138 -11.08 0.42 -18.93
C VAL A 138 -12.00 1.55 -19.34
N GLN A 139 -12.95 1.89 -18.47
CA GLN A 139 -13.66 3.17 -18.58
C GLN A 139 -12.61 4.29 -18.70
N PRO A 140 -12.75 5.22 -19.65
CA PRO A 140 -11.78 6.28 -19.83
C PRO A 140 -11.78 7.17 -18.58
N SER A 141 -10.92 6.83 -17.62
CA SER A 141 -10.61 7.77 -16.57
C SER A 141 -9.70 8.83 -17.17
N ARG A 142 -10.18 9.99 -17.23
CA ARG A 142 -9.72 11.38 -17.45
C ARG A 142 -8.28 11.67 -17.89
N ARG A 143 -7.37 10.69 -18.09
CA ARG A 143 -5.98 10.93 -18.48
C ARG A 143 -5.65 10.25 -19.81
N GLU A 144 -5.80 10.99 -20.90
CA GLU A 144 -5.18 10.70 -22.19
C GLU A 144 -3.67 11.04 -22.20
N LEU A 145 -3.13 11.50 -21.07
CA LEU A 145 -1.77 12.02 -20.97
C LEU A 145 -0.84 10.96 -20.40
N THR A 146 0.33 10.88 -21.02
CA THR A 146 1.47 10.09 -20.53
C THR A 146 1.78 10.49 -19.08
N ALA A 147 1.83 9.53 -18.18
CA ALA A 147 2.19 9.75 -16.80
C ALA A 147 3.68 9.42 -16.57
N HIS A 148 4.41 10.35 -15.97
CA HIS A 148 5.76 10.13 -15.49
C HIS A 148 5.70 9.74 -14.04
N LEU A 149 6.01 8.47 -13.74
CA LEU A 149 5.93 7.94 -12.39
C LEU A 149 7.32 7.68 -11.83
N LYS A 150 7.52 8.15 -10.61
CA LYS A 150 8.66 7.76 -9.78
C LYS A 150 8.23 6.59 -8.93
N LEU A 151 8.96 5.48 -9.02
CA LEU A 151 8.74 4.25 -8.28
C LEU A 151 9.72 4.15 -7.12
N ARG A 152 9.24 3.71 -5.97
CA ARG A 152 10.07 3.32 -4.84
C ARG A 152 9.62 1.96 -4.34
N PHE A 153 10.57 1.06 -4.13
CA PHE A 153 10.31 -0.32 -3.76
C PHE A 153 10.66 -0.55 -2.29
N ALA A 154 9.80 -1.27 -1.58
CA ALA A 154 10.04 -1.73 -0.23
C ALA A 154 9.71 -3.21 -0.11
N ASN A 155 10.59 -3.98 0.54
CA ASN A 155 10.35 -5.39 0.80
C ASN A 155 9.68 -5.57 2.16
N VAL A 156 8.54 -6.26 2.16
CA VAL A 156 7.85 -6.67 3.38
C VAL A 156 8.29 -8.10 3.71
N LYS A 157 9.16 -8.24 4.71
CA LYS A 157 9.60 -9.54 5.19
C LYS A 157 8.42 -10.26 5.84
N ALA A 158 7.89 -11.29 5.19
CA ALA A 158 7.01 -12.24 5.84
C ALA A 158 7.86 -13.26 6.62
N ALA A 159 7.30 -13.80 7.70
CA ALA A 159 7.96 -14.82 8.51
C ALA A 159 8.30 -16.08 7.69
N ASN A 160 7.63 -16.29 6.57
CA ASN A 160 7.83 -17.41 5.66
C ASN A 160 8.34 -16.89 4.30
N LYS A 161 9.49 -17.42 3.84
CA LYS A 161 10.10 -17.04 2.56
C LYS A 161 9.18 -17.23 1.34
N ALA A 162 8.20 -18.13 1.43
CA ALA A 162 7.23 -18.39 0.37
C ALA A 162 6.20 -17.26 0.19
N GLU A 163 6.07 -16.35 1.17
CA GLU A 163 5.13 -15.23 1.16
C GLU A 163 5.83 -13.87 1.04
N SER A 164 6.96 -13.82 0.34
CA SER A 164 7.66 -12.55 0.08
C SER A 164 6.69 -11.58 -0.63
N ARG A 165 6.46 -10.45 -0.02
CA ARG A 165 5.62 -9.37 -0.57
C ARG A 165 6.47 -8.12 -0.74
N ALA A 166 6.21 -7.39 -1.79
CA ALA A 166 6.82 -6.09 -2.03
C ALA A 166 5.74 -5.02 -2.11
N VAL A 167 6.10 -3.84 -1.67
CA VAL A 167 5.27 -2.64 -1.82
C VAL A 167 5.96 -1.72 -2.80
N ILE A 168 5.23 -1.28 -3.82
CA ILE A 168 5.67 -0.25 -4.76
C ILE A 168 4.90 1.03 -4.46
N PHE A 169 5.64 2.09 -4.18
CA PHE A 169 5.10 3.44 -4.07
C PHE A 169 5.22 4.12 -5.43
N LEU A 170 4.12 4.69 -5.90
CA LEU A 170 3.99 5.41 -7.17
C LEU A 170 3.81 6.89 -6.87
N GLN A 171 4.65 7.74 -7.41
CA GLN A 171 4.52 9.19 -7.30
C GLN A 171 4.44 9.79 -8.70
N ASP A 172 3.38 10.54 -8.98
CA ASP A 172 3.25 11.27 -10.25
C ASP A 172 4.14 12.50 -10.24
N VAL A 173 5.15 12.51 -11.08
CA VAL A 173 6.11 13.61 -11.24
C VAL A 173 5.91 14.37 -12.55
N SER A 174 4.85 14.12 -13.28
CA SER A 174 4.57 14.70 -14.60
C SER A 174 4.54 16.23 -14.56
N GLU A 175 3.97 16.82 -13.51
CA GLU A 175 3.89 18.28 -13.37
C GLU A 175 5.26 18.88 -13.11
N ILE A 176 6.07 18.25 -12.28
CA ILE A 176 7.44 18.66 -11.96
C ILE A 176 8.31 18.61 -13.22
N ASP A 177 8.23 17.54 -14.00
CA ASP A 177 8.97 17.39 -15.25
C ASP A 177 8.56 18.43 -16.28
N ASN A 178 7.27 18.72 -16.41
CA ASN A 178 6.75 19.76 -17.29
C ASN A 178 7.25 21.16 -16.89
N GLN A 179 7.24 21.47 -15.60
CA GLN A 179 7.76 22.75 -15.10
C GLN A 179 9.28 22.87 -15.35
N ALA A 180 10.03 21.81 -15.11
CA ALA A 180 11.47 21.78 -15.39
C ALA A 180 11.77 22.00 -16.88
N GLN A 181 11.01 21.37 -17.78
CA GLN A 181 11.13 21.59 -19.23
C GLN A 181 10.81 23.03 -19.61
N GLN A 182 9.74 23.62 -19.09
CA GLN A 182 9.39 25.01 -19.36
C GLN A 182 10.47 25.98 -18.92
N LEU A 183 11.04 25.79 -17.72
CA LEU A 183 12.16 26.60 -17.21
C LEU A 183 13.39 26.47 -18.10
N LYS A 184 13.69 25.26 -18.57
CA LYS A 184 14.82 25.01 -19.49
C LYS A 184 14.62 25.72 -20.81
N LEU A 185 13.43 25.65 -21.40
CA LEU A 185 13.07 26.33 -22.65
C LEU A 185 13.14 27.86 -22.48
N ALA A 186 12.60 28.40 -21.40
CA ALA A 186 12.66 29.83 -21.09
C ALA A 186 14.11 30.33 -20.91
N SER A 187 14.96 29.55 -20.26
CA SER A 187 16.38 29.84 -20.10
C SER A 187 17.11 29.81 -21.44
N MET A 188 16.86 28.81 -22.29
CA MET A 188 17.44 28.76 -23.64
C MET A 188 16.94 29.91 -24.52
N GLY A 189 15.67 30.29 -24.44
CA GLY A 189 15.12 31.43 -25.17
C GLY A 189 15.81 32.77 -24.79
N ARG A 190 16.07 32.97 -23.50
CA ARG A 190 16.81 34.17 -23.03
C ARG A 190 18.23 34.20 -23.53
N LEU A 191 18.95 33.06 -23.48
CA LEU A 191 20.30 32.94 -23.99
C LEU A 191 20.38 33.22 -25.49
N THR A 192 19.46 32.66 -26.27
CA THR A 192 19.37 32.85 -27.71
C THR A 192 19.08 34.30 -28.06
N ALA A 193 18.20 34.98 -27.32
CA ALA A 193 17.88 36.38 -27.50
C ALA A 193 19.07 37.28 -27.16
N SER A 194 19.83 36.98 -26.10
CA SER A 194 21.04 37.69 -25.70
C SER A 194 22.14 37.59 -26.76
N ILE A 195 22.39 36.36 -27.25
CA ILE A 195 23.37 36.11 -28.33
C ILE A 195 22.94 36.82 -29.62
N ALA A 196 21.68 36.76 -30.00
CA ALA A 196 21.15 37.43 -31.18
C ALA A 196 21.34 38.97 -31.07
N HIS A 197 21.19 39.52 -29.87
CA HIS A 197 21.40 40.96 -29.61
C HIS A 197 22.86 41.34 -29.71
N GLU A 198 23.79 40.53 -29.17
CA GLU A 198 25.22 40.74 -29.25
C GLU A 198 25.76 40.59 -30.70
N VAL A 199 25.25 39.60 -31.44
CA VAL A 199 25.66 39.40 -32.85
C VAL A 199 25.10 40.50 -33.77
N ARG A 200 23.97 41.10 -33.43
CA ARG A 200 23.32 42.16 -34.21
C ARG A 200 23.90 43.55 -33.94
N ASN A 201 24.67 43.70 -32.90
CA ASN A 201 25.34 44.96 -32.54
C ASN A 201 26.87 44.86 -32.67
N PRO A 202 27.41 44.67 -33.88
CA PRO A 202 28.84 44.75 -34.09
C PRO A 202 29.25 46.24 -34.19
N LEU A 203 29.84 46.77 -33.13
CA LEU A 203 30.73 47.91 -33.15
C LEU A 203 30.09 49.26 -33.63
N SER A 204 29.60 50.01 -32.66
CA SER A 204 29.78 51.46 -32.71
C SER A 204 31.05 51.82 -32.02
#